data_da9be3f7e5e443112e4e509aa3d3fa45
#
_entry.id   da9be3f7e5e443112e4e509aa3d3fa45
#
_cell.length_a   1.000
_cell.length_b   1.000
_cell.length_c   1.000
_cell.angle_alpha   90.00
_cell.angle_beta   90.00
_cell.angle_gamma   90.00
#
_symmetry.space_group_name_H-M   'P 1'
#
loop_
_entity.id
_entity.type
_entity.pdbx_description
1 polymer ?
#
loop_
_entity_poly.entity_id
_entity_poly.type
_entity_poly.pdbx_seq_one_letter_code
_entity_poly.pdbx_strand_id
1 'polypeptide(L)'
;MRFIIRISIWIFKILEISEIEKLKKIKIEKKFGWCDDTSSNDYNKLIEFPFKKKAERLYLKENVYDLILVINYNVNPILKNKGSAIFLHLANKKFSSTKGCIAIKKKDFLKILPSINKKTKIVIFSET
;
A
#
# COMPACT_ATOMS: atom_id res chain seq x y z
N MET A 1 15.83 -14.61 5.48
CA MET A 1 14.89 -13.98 6.42
C MET A 1 13.47 -14.13 5.90
N ARG A 2 12.55 -14.45 6.76
CA ARG A 2 11.17 -14.73 6.36
C ARG A 2 10.21 -13.86 7.17
N PHE A 3 9.36 -13.08 6.47
CA PHE A 3 8.34 -12.25 7.10
C PHE A 3 6.95 -12.73 6.66
N ILE A 4 6.03 -12.80 7.60
CA ILE A 4 4.62 -13.10 7.35
C ILE A 4 3.81 -11.88 7.74
N ILE A 5 3.16 -11.26 6.77
CA ILE A 5 2.44 -10.00 6.95
C ILE A 5 1.05 -10.13 6.34
N ARG A 6 0.07 -9.51 6.97
CA ARG A 6 -1.32 -9.52 6.47
C ARG A 6 -1.62 -8.24 5.71
N ILE A 7 -2.57 -8.34 4.81
CA ILE A 7 -3.10 -7.19 4.09
C ILE A 7 -4.29 -6.63 4.87
N SER A 8 -4.28 -5.33 5.13
CA SER A 8 -5.31 -4.67 5.92
C SER A 8 -6.32 -3.90 5.07
N ILE A 9 -5.85 -3.21 4.04
CA ILE A 9 -6.68 -2.30 3.23
C ILE A 9 -6.24 -2.41 1.79
N TRP A 10 -7.17 -2.32 0.83
CA TRP A 10 -6.78 -2.02 -0.53
C TRP A 10 -7.35 -0.69 -0.99
N ILE A 11 -6.55 0.04 -1.72
CA ILE A 11 -6.82 1.38 -2.18
C ILE A 11 -6.73 1.38 -3.70
N PHE A 12 -7.69 2.00 -4.37
CA PHE A 12 -7.75 1.98 -5.82
C PHE A 12 -8.06 3.37 -6.40
N LYS A 13 -7.53 3.64 -7.58
CA LYS A 13 -7.73 4.88 -8.32
C LYS A 13 -8.80 4.61 -9.37
N ILE A 14 -9.55 4.37 -9.80
CA ILE A 14 -10.57 4.10 -10.83
C ILE A 14 -10.52 2.64 -11.26
N LEU A 15 -11.30 1.81 -10.60
CA LEU A 15 -11.43 0.43 -10.99
C LEU A 15 -12.84 -0.07 -10.75
N GLU A 16 -13.44 -0.56 -11.81
CA GLU A 16 -14.63 -1.37 -11.72
C GLU A 16 -14.22 -2.79 -11.31
N ILE A 17 -13.88 -2.98 -10.05
CA ILE A 17 -13.69 -4.32 -9.51
C ILE A 17 -14.79 -4.54 -8.50
N SER A 18 -15.81 -5.22 -8.94
CA SER A 18 -17.01 -5.47 -8.18
C SER A 18 -16.88 -6.53 -7.09
N GLU A 19 -15.74 -7.21 -6.94
CA GLU A 19 -15.72 -8.49 -6.26
C GLU A 19 -14.84 -8.63 -5.01
N ILE A 20 -14.19 -7.57 -4.51
CA ILE A 20 -13.44 -7.70 -3.26
C ILE A 20 -14.25 -7.12 -2.13
N GLU A 21 -15.23 -7.86 -1.69
CA GLU A 21 -16.11 -7.42 -0.61
C GLU A 21 -15.49 -7.56 0.78
N LYS A 22 -14.36 -8.24 0.91
CA LYS A 22 -13.81 -8.65 2.21
C LYS A 22 -12.78 -7.71 2.81
N LEU A 23 -12.24 -6.79 2.02
CA LEU A 23 -11.30 -5.77 2.49
C LEU A 23 -11.96 -4.41 2.46
N LYS A 24 -11.55 -3.54 3.39
CA LYS A 24 -11.95 -2.14 3.33
C LYS A 24 -11.43 -1.54 2.02
N LYS A 25 -12.31 -0.92 1.25
CA LYS A 25 -12.00 -0.30 -0.03
C LYS A 25 -11.99 1.21 0.11
N ILE A 26 -10.98 1.85 -0.42
CA ILE A 26 -10.88 3.31 -0.45
C ILE A 26 -10.54 3.74 -1.87
N LYS A 27 -11.38 4.58 -2.47
CA LYS A 27 -11.08 5.20 -3.75
C LYS A 27 -10.05 6.30 -3.55
N ILE A 28 -8.96 6.28 -4.32
CA ILE A 28 -7.93 7.32 -4.24
C ILE A 28 -8.48 8.64 -4.79
N GLU A 29 -8.43 9.66 -3.98
CA GLU A 29 -8.78 11.03 -4.34
C GLU A 29 -7.53 11.91 -4.27
N LYS A 30 -7.57 13.05 -4.97
CA LYS A 30 -6.43 13.99 -5.00
C LYS A 30 -6.00 14.48 -3.62
N LYS A 31 -6.93 14.53 -2.67
CA LYS A 31 -6.66 14.97 -1.30
C LYS A 31 -5.95 13.92 -0.44
N PHE A 32 -5.85 12.68 -0.89
CA PHE A 32 -5.29 11.61 -0.07
C PHE A 32 -3.77 11.54 -0.15
N GLY A 33 -3.17 11.27 1.01
CA GLY A 33 -1.76 11.01 1.17
C GLY A 33 -1.51 10.01 2.28
N TRP A 34 -0.25 9.65 2.45
CA TRP A 34 0.18 8.74 3.50
C TRP A 34 1.32 9.39 4.26
N CYS A 35 1.15 9.54 5.57
CA CYS A 35 2.14 10.23 6.40
C CYS A 35 3.38 9.35 6.62
N ASP A 36 4.54 9.90 6.28
CA ASP A 36 5.84 9.28 6.51
C ASP A 36 6.76 10.15 7.39
N ASP A 37 6.20 11.09 8.12
CA ASP A 37 6.93 11.96 9.03
C ASP A 37 6.99 11.34 10.41
N THR A 38 8.19 10.97 10.84
CA THR A 38 8.42 10.32 12.12
C THR A 38 8.10 11.22 13.33
N SER A 39 7.97 12.53 13.12
CA SER A 39 7.56 13.47 14.18
C SER A 39 6.05 13.60 14.32
N SER A 40 5.27 13.02 13.42
CA SER A 40 3.82 13.14 13.41
C SER A 40 3.15 11.99 14.17
N ASN A 41 2.05 12.31 14.87
CA ASN A 41 1.18 11.29 15.46
C ASN A 41 0.41 10.50 14.40
N ASP A 42 0.41 10.98 13.15
CA ASP A 42 -0.23 10.32 12.02
C ASP A 42 0.74 9.45 11.21
N TYR A 43 1.95 9.26 11.70
CA TYR A 43 2.95 8.42 11.04
C TYR A 43 2.37 7.04 10.65
N ASN A 44 2.62 6.65 9.42
CA ASN A 44 2.11 5.41 8.82
C ASN A 44 0.58 5.31 8.80
N LYS A 45 -0.08 6.44 8.55
CA LYS A 45 -1.54 6.51 8.40
C LYS A 45 -1.95 7.26 7.14
N LEU A 46 -3.15 6.95 6.66
CA LEU A 46 -3.81 7.73 5.61
C LEU A 46 -4.15 9.12 6.15
N ILE A 47 -3.82 10.14 5.38
CA ILE A 47 -4.11 11.55 5.73
C ILE A 47 -4.77 12.26 4.55
N GLU A 48 -5.32 13.42 4.82
CA GLU A 48 -5.86 14.30 3.79
C GLU A 48 -5.05 15.60 3.70
N PHE A 49 -4.77 16.04 2.48
CA PHE A 49 -4.18 17.35 2.25
C PHE A 49 -5.26 18.44 2.33
N PRO A 50 -4.91 19.66 2.80
CA PRO A 50 -3.59 20.11 3.23
C PRO A 50 -3.12 19.46 4.53
N PHE A 51 -1.85 19.09 4.58
CA PHE A 51 -1.24 18.42 5.72
C PHE A 51 0.11 19.05 6.02
N LYS A 52 0.37 19.38 7.29
CA LYS A 52 1.54 20.18 7.69
C LYS A 52 2.83 19.39 7.80
N LYS A 53 2.73 18.07 7.92
CA LYS A 53 3.89 17.19 8.07
C LYS A 53 4.22 16.51 6.76
N LYS A 54 5.32 15.79 6.72
CA LYS A 54 5.74 15.08 5.52
C LYS A 54 4.78 13.93 5.20
N ALA A 55 4.30 13.89 3.98
CA ALA A 55 3.41 12.84 3.51
C ALA A 55 3.61 12.58 2.02
N GLU A 56 3.40 11.33 1.63
CA GLU A 56 3.44 10.89 0.26
C GLU A 56 2.06 11.05 -0.38
N ARG A 57 2.00 11.61 -1.60
CA ARG A 57 0.75 11.68 -2.34
C ARG A 57 0.39 10.33 -2.93
N LEU A 58 -0.85 9.94 -2.80
CA LEU A 58 -1.33 8.68 -3.37
C LEU A 58 -1.92 8.86 -4.77
N TYR A 59 -2.46 10.04 -5.09
CA TYR A 59 -2.99 10.32 -6.41
C TYR A 59 -1.86 10.84 -7.31
N LEU A 60 -1.28 9.96 -8.09
CA LEU A 60 -0.15 10.26 -8.97
C LEU A 60 -0.57 10.25 -10.44
N LYS A 61 0.21 10.93 -11.29
CA LYS A 61 0.08 10.83 -12.75
C LYS A 61 0.54 9.46 -13.26
N GLU A 62 1.60 8.92 -12.64
CA GLU A 62 2.11 7.59 -12.93
C GLU A 62 1.11 6.53 -12.47
N ASN A 63 1.19 5.34 -13.07
CA ASN A 63 0.24 4.27 -12.80
C ASN A 63 0.60 3.41 -11.58
N VAL A 64 1.74 3.68 -10.94
CA VAL A 64 2.25 2.82 -9.85
C VAL A 64 1.28 2.70 -8.67
N TYR A 65 0.50 3.75 -8.39
CA TYR A 65 -0.48 3.77 -7.31
C TYR A 65 -1.94 3.68 -7.81
N ASP A 66 -2.15 3.22 -9.03
CA ASP A 66 -3.53 2.95 -9.50
C ASP A 66 -4.20 1.84 -8.68
N LEU A 67 -3.40 0.93 -8.14
CA LEU A 67 -3.82 -0.13 -7.23
C LEU A 67 -2.84 -0.22 -6.08
N ILE A 68 -3.36 -0.20 -4.86
CA ILE A 68 -2.55 -0.32 -3.66
C ILE A 68 -3.23 -1.30 -2.71
N LEU A 69 -2.47 -2.28 -2.24
CA LEU A 69 -2.83 -3.07 -1.07
C LEU A 69 -1.93 -2.63 0.08
N VAL A 70 -2.54 -2.14 1.14
CA VAL A 70 -1.79 -1.75 2.33
C VAL A 70 -1.43 -3.00 3.11
N ILE A 71 -0.13 -3.23 3.24
CA ILE A 71 0.39 -4.34 4.01
C ILE A 71 0.31 -3.96 5.50
N ASN A 72 -0.21 -4.88 6.31
CA ASN A 72 -0.41 -4.67 7.74
C ASN A 72 0.91 -4.76 8.50
N TYR A 73 1.85 -3.89 8.14
CA TYR A 73 3.16 -3.78 8.72
C TYR A 73 3.28 -2.46 9.48
N ASN A 74 3.76 -2.51 10.72
CA ASN A 74 3.91 -1.33 11.59
C ASN A 74 2.62 -0.51 11.74
N VAL A 75 1.49 -1.18 11.93
CA VAL A 75 0.19 -0.51 12.09
C VAL A 75 -0.43 -0.72 13.47
N ASN A 76 0.00 -1.74 14.23
CA ASN A 76 -0.56 -2.01 15.56
C ASN A 76 0.45 -2.76 16.45
N PRO A 77 1.20 -2.07 17.33
CA PRO A 77 1.28 -0.61 17.44
C PRO A 77 2.10 0.01 16.32
N ILE A 78 1.88 1.29 16.06
CA ILE A 78 2.72 2.05 15.14
C ILE A 78 3.95 2.54 15.89
N LEU A 79 5.13 2.11 15.43
CA LEU A 79 6.42 2.55 15.98
C LEU A 79 7.07 3.51 14.99
N LYS A 80 7.39 4.72 15.45
CA LYS A 80 8.06 5.72 14.62
C LYS A 80 9.42 5.20 14.16
N ASN A 81 9.81 5.48 12.92
CA ASN A 81 11.05 5.02 12.31
C ASN A 81 11.12 3.52 11.97
N LYS A 82 10.05 2.77 12.08
CA LYS A 82 10.05 1.33 11.75
C LYS A 82 9.46 1.02 10.38
N GLY A 83 9.04 2.02 9.66
CA GLY A 83 8.54 1.89 8.30
C GLY A 83 7.13 2.45 8.13
N SER A 84 6.93 3.15 7.02
CA SER A 84 5.67 3.76 6.63
C SER A 84 5.43 3.53 5.15
N ALA A 85 4.16 3.54 4.74
CA ALA A 85 3.76 3.36 3.35
C ALA A 85 4.26 2.03 2.76
N ILE A 86 4.11 0.95 3.51
CA ILE A 86 4.51 -0.39 3.05
C ILE A 86 3.35 -0.99 2.29
N PHE A 87 3.45 -0.94 0.98
CA PHE A 87 2.38 -1.30 0.06
C PHE A 87 2.78 -2.42 -0.90
N LEU A 88 1.78 -3.15 -1.37
CA LEU A 88 1.85 -3.89 -2.63
C LEU A 88 1.22 -2.99 -3.70
N HIS A 89 1.96 -2.60 -4.71
CA HIS A 89 1.49 -1.70 -5.77
C HIS A 89 1.93 -2.16 -7.15
N LEU A 90 1.55 -1.41 -8.19
CA LEU A 90 1.92 -1.75 -9.55
C LEU A 90 3.39 -1.43 -9.82
N ALA A 91 4.08 -2.31 -10.51
CA ALA A 91 5.42 -2.04 -11.01
C ALA A 91 5.37 -0.97 -12.09
N ASN A 92 6.39 -0.10 -12.14
CA ASN A 92 6.56 0.79 -13.27
C ASN A 92 7.12 0.02 -14.48
N LYS A 93 7.15 0.66 -15.65
CA LYS A 93 7.63 0.02 -16.89
C LYS A 93 9.07 -0.45 -16.81
N LYS A 94 9.88 0.18 -15.98
CA LYS A 94 11.30 -0.13 -15.83
C LYS A 94 11.61 -1.10 -14.70
N PHE A 95 10.60 -1.49 -13.92
CA PHE A 95 10.76 -2.31 -12.71
C PHE A 95 11.82 -1.75 -11.76
N SER A 96 11.81 -0.42 -11.59
CA SER A 96 12.73 0.26 -10.67
C SER A 96 12.54 -0.25 -9.24
N SER A 97 13.61 -0.21 -8.45
CA SER A 97 13.56 -0.59 -7.04
C SER A 97 12.61 0.31 -6.26
N THR A 98 12.05 -0.22 -5.18
CA THR A 98 11.14 0.49 -4.29
C THR A 98 11.77 0.63 -2.90
N LYS A 99 11.22 1.56 -2.10
CA LYS A 99 11.67 1.75 -0.72
C LYS A 99 10.82 0.91 0.25
N GLY A 100 11.03 -0.39 0.24
CA GLY A 100 10.33 -1.32 1.13
C GLY A 100 8.96 -1.78 0.63
N CYS A 101 8.48 -1.28 -0.50
CA CYS A 101 7.24 -1.74 -1.12
C CYS A 101 7.49 -2.94 -2.04
N ILE A 102 6.43 -3.69 -2.29
CA ILE A 102 6.42 -4.77 -3.27
C ILE A 102 5.70 -4.28 -4.51
N ALA A 103 6.35 -4.35 -5.67
CA ALA A 103 5.78 -3.94 -6.94
C ALA A 103 5.62 -5.14 -7.86
N ILE A 104 4.43 -5.30 -8.42
CA ILE A 104 4.13 -6.38 -9.36
C ILE A 104 3.42 -5.83 -10.59
N LYS A 105 3.45 -6.58 -11.68
CA LYS A 105 2.76 -6.22 -12.92
C LYS A 105 1.25 -6.12 -12.69
N LYS A 106 0.60 -5.16 -13.35
CA LYS A 106 -0.85 -4.99 -13.26
C LYS A 106 -1.59 -6.28 -13.60
N LYS A 107 -1.19 -6.99 -14.65
CA LYS A 107 -1.78 -8.26 -15.04
C LYS A 107 -1.78 -9.26 -13.89
N ASP A 108 -0.65 -9.40 -13.21
CA ASP A 108 -0.50 -10.32 -12.09
C ASP A 108 -1.28 -9.85 -10.86
N PHE A 109 -1.28 -8.55 -10.60
CA PHE A 109 -2.04 -7.95 -9.51
C PHE A 109 -3.54 -8.25 -9.67
N LEU A 110 -4.10 -7.99 -10.86
CA LEU A 110 -5.51 -8.25 -11.14
C LEU A 110 -5.85 -9.74 -11.06
N LYS A 111 -4.90 -10.60 -11.38
CA LYS A 111 -5.10 -12.05 -11.31
C LYS A 111 -5.21 -12.56 -9.87
N ILE A 112 -4.42 -12.02 -8.94
CA ILE A 112 -4.44 -12.47 -7.55
C ILE A 112 -5.52 -11.76 -6.72
N LEU A 113 -5.95 -10.58 -7.13
CA LEU A 113 -6.83 -9.71 -6.36
C LEU A 113 -8.13 -10.39 -5.89
N PRO A 114 -8.85 -11.19 -6.71
CA PRO A 114 -10.07 -11.87 -6.27
C PRO A 114 -9.84 -12.88 -5.14
N SER A 115 -8.62 -13.39 -4.99
CA SER A 115 -8.27 -14.36 -3.96
C SER A 115 -7.83 -13.71 -2.64
N ILE A 116 -7.69 -12.40 -2.60
CA ILE A 116 -7.16 -11.68 -1.43
C ILE A 116 -8.29 -11.30 -0.48
N ASN A 117 -8.07 -11.53 0.81
CA ASN A 117 -8.98 -11.12 1.87
C ASN A 117 -8.18 -10.77 3.14
N LYS A 118 -8.88 -10.45 4.23
CA LYS A 118 -8.26 -10.06 5.51
C LYS A 118 -7.34 -11.13 6.11
N LYS A 119 -7.50 -12.39 5.71
CA LYS A 119 -6.69 -13.51 6.21
C LYS A 119 -5.48 -13.78 5.32
N THR A 120 -5.41 -13.15 4.15
CA THR A 120 -4.30 -13.34 3.22
C THR A 120 -3.01 -12.88 3.86
N LYS A 121 -1.98 -13.72 3.75
CA LYS A 121 -0.64 -13.43 4.27
C LYS A 121 0.32 -13.23 3.13
N ILE A 122 1.22 -12.25 3.29
CA ILE A 122 2.35 -12.09 2.40
C ILE A 122 3.57 -12.67 3.10
N VAL A 123 4.24 -13.59 2.44
CA VAL A 123 5.47 -14.19 2.95
C VAL A 123 6.62 -13.70 2.07
N ILE A 124 7.56 -13.02 2.68
CA ILE A 124 8.76 -12.53 2.00
C ILE A 124 9.95 -13.30 2.54
N PHE A 125 10.69 -13.92 1.67
CA PHE A 125 11.90 -14.66 2.05
C PHE A 125 12.99 -14.42 1.00
N SER A 126 14.22 -14.46 1.45
CA SER A 126 15.38 -14.39 0.55
C SER A 126 15.99 -15.76 0.37
N GLU A 127 16.39 -16.06 -0.86
CA GLU A 127 17.16 -17.24 -1.19
C GLU A 127 18.64 -16.95 -0.96
N THR A 128 19.14 -17.30 0.21
CA THR A 128 20.59 -17.18 0.50
C THR A 128 21.14 -18.49 0.98
#